data_4944788b183980019697a246b62cc342
#
_entry.id   4944788b183980019697a246b62cc342
#
_cell.length_a   1.000
_cell.length_b   1.000
_cell.length_c   1.000
_cell.angle_alpha   90.00
_cell.angle_beta   90.00
_cell.angle_gamma   90.00
#
_symmetry.space_group_name_H-M   'P 1'
#
loop_
_entity.id
_entity.type
_entity.pdbx_description
1 polymer ?
#
loop_
_entity_poly.entity_id
_entity_poly.type
_entity_poly.pdbx_seq_one_letter_code
_entity_poly.pdbx_strand_id
1 'polypeptide(L)'
;MFYNNLGDNMERKIMHIDVNNAFLSWSALDLLSKGETVDIRTIPAIIGGDENRRAGIVLAKSNIAKQFGIVTGETIYQARKKCPSIKVFPGNYKIYREYSNKLYNLLLNYTDEIERYSIDECFLDMTNSLMKSTLEEKAIEIQKRVNEELGFTVNIGLSNNKLLAKMASDFEKPNKIHTLYPKEIQDKMWPLPVGELFMLGRKSVPKLYNMHIKTIGDLAKANINELTNKFGKHGKKMWEYANGIDESEVIYNYGPPKSIGNSTTLAKDVSNVETLNEILLTLAEHVAYRLRKHKMVANVVNVGLRTKDFKDFSHQKKLD
;
A
#
# COMPACT_ATOMS: atom_id res chain seq x y z
N MET A 1 -2.91 10.25 -50.13
CA MET A 1 -4.01 9.55 -49.40
C MET A 1 -3.50 9.31 -47.98
N PHE A 2 -3.79 10.26 -47.09
CA PHE A 2 -3.39 10.17 -45.68
C PHE A 2 -4.47 9.42 -44.94
N TYR A 3 -4.18 8.21 -44.46
CA TYR A 3 -5.05 7.54 -43.51
C TYR A 3 -4.88 8.23 -42.14
N ASN A 4 -5.87 9.04 -41.79
CA ASN A 4 -6.08 9.48 -40.42
C ASN A 4 -6.51 8.25 -39.60
N ASN A 5 -5.59 7.67 -38.85
CA ASN A 5 -5.94 6.81 -37.73
C ASN A 5 -6.51 7.71 -36.60
N LEU A 6 -7.79 8.03 -36.68
CA LEU A 6 -8.60 8.43 -35.54
C LEU A 6 -8.95 7.13 -34.79
N GLY A 7 -7.98 6.57 -34.07
CA GLY A 7 -8.28 5.68 -32.97
C GLY A 7 -8.96 6.55 -31.89
N ASP A 8 -10.25 6.30 -31.66
CA ASP A 8 -10.94 6.83 -30.49
C ASP A 8 -10.11 6.49 -29.24
N ASN A 9 -9.38 7.47 -28.73
CA ASN A 9 -8.73 7.37 -27.42
C ASN A 9 -9.86 7.42 -26.39
N MET A 10 -10.50 6.27 -26.13
CA MET A 10 -11.49 6.14 -25.07
C MET A 10 -10.80 6.59 -23.76
N GLU A 11 -11.34 7.62 -23.12
CA GLU A 11 -10.82 8.10 -21.85
C GLU A 11 -10.90 6.98 -20.83
N ARG A 12 -9.73 6.58 -20.28
CA ARG A 12 -9.67 5.50 -19.29
C ARG A 12 -10.53 5.83 -18.07
N LYS A 13 -11.11 4.80 -17.48
CA LYS A 13 -11.97 4.89 -16.29
C LYS A 13 -11.36 4.04 -15.18
N ILE A 14 -10.51 4.66 -14.36
CA ILE A 14 -9.73 3.98 -13.34
C ILE A 14 -10.33 4.23 -11.96
N MET A 15 -10.50 3.14 -11.21
CA MET A 15 -10.93 3.17 -9.82
C MET A 15 -9.82 2.63 -8.93
N HIS A 16 -9.51 3.32 -7.83
CA HIS A 16 -8.67 2.80 -6.76
C HIS A 16 -9.52 2.56 -5.51
N ILE A 17 -9.43 1.36 -4.94
CA ILE A 17 -10.18 0.94 -3.75
C ILE A 17 -9.18 0.64 -2.64
N ASP A 18 -9.40 1.24 -1.46
CA ASP A 18 -8.55 1.15 -0.27
C ASP A 18 -9.39 0.80 0.96
N VAL A 19 -9.07 -0.29 1.64
CA VAL A 19 -9.82 -0.75 2.82
C VAL A 19 -9.48 0.10 4.03
N ASN A 20 -10.48 0.69 4.65
CA ASN A 20 -10.28 1.54 5.82
C ASN A 20 -9.81 0.74 7.03
N ASN A 21 -8.59 1.07 7.54
CA ASN A 21 -7.97 0.39 8.69
C ASN A 21 -7.99 -1.14 8.56
N ALA A 22 -7.61 -1.68 7.41
CA ALA A 22 -7.80 -3.06 7.01
C ALA A 22 -7.54 -4.10 8.12
N PHE A 23 -6.33 -4.14 8.68
CA PHE A 23 -5.98 -5.14 9.69
C PHE A 23 -6.81 -5.04 10.96
N LEU A 24 -7.15 -3.82 11.39
CA LEU A 24 -8.03 -3.65 12.55
C LEU A 24 -9.48 -4.05 12.23
N SER A 25 -10.00 -3.62 11.08
CA SER A 25 -11.36 -3.93 10.65
C SER A 25 -11.56 -5.44 10.47
N TRP A 26 -10.62 -6.11 9.82
CA TRP A 26 -10.68 -7.56 9.63
C TRP A 26 -10.49 -8.35 10.93
N SER A 27 -9.63 -7.88 11.85
CA SER A 27 -9.50 -8.47 13.18
C SER A 27 -10.79 -8.30 13.99
N ALA A 28 -11.45 -7.13 13.89
CA ALA A 28 -12.73 -6.89 14.56
C ALA A 28 -13.81 -7.88 14.10
N LEU A 29 -13.93 -8.07 12.79
CA LEU A 29 -14.90 -9.02 12.22
C LEU A 29 -14.62 -10.47 12.64
N ASP A 30 -13.36 -10.89 12.66
CA ASP A 30 -12.96 -12.22 13.12
C ASP A 30 -13.29 -12.43 14.60
N LEU A 31 -12.99 -11.46 15.46
CA LEU A 31 -13.29 -11.52 16.89
C LEU A 31 -14.81 -11.58 17.15
N LEU A 32 -15.58 -10.71 16.50
CA LEU A 32 -17.05 -10.72 16.61
C LEU A 32 -17.65 -12.05 16.13
N SER A 33 -17.13 -12.63 15.05
CA SER A 33 -17.58 -13.94 14.56
C SER A 33 -17.29 -15.10 15.53
N LYS A 34 -16.34 -14.92 16.44
CA LYS A 34 -15.96 -15.88 17.50
C LYS A 34 -16.70 -15.64 18.82
N GLY A 35 -17.62 -14.69 18.86
CA GLY A 35 -18.46 -14.40 20.03
C GLY A 35 -17.93 -13.28 20.93
N GLU A 36 -16.88 -12.54 20.55
CA GLU A 36 -16.50 -11.32 21.27
C GLU A 36 -17.64 -10.30 21.20
N THR A 37 -17.93 -9.66 22.32
CA THR A 37 -19.04 -8.70 22.43
C THR A 37 -18.61 -7.26 22.16
N VAL A 38 -17.31 -6.98 22.23
CA VAL A 38 -16.75 -5.64 22.03
C VAL A 38 -16.14 -5.53 20.66
N ASP A 39 -16.66 -4.61 19.84
CA ASP A 39 -16.06 -4.26 18.57
C ASP A 39 -14.80 -3.42 18.82
N ILE A 40 -13.62 -3.96 18.50
CA ILE A 40 -12.35 -3.28 18.72
C ILE A 40 -12.16 -2.01 17.89
N ARG A 41 -13.03 -1.76 16.90
CA ARG A 41 -13.07 -0.51 16.13
C ARG A 41 -13.62 0.66 16.95
N THR A 42 -14.41 0.37 17.99
CA THR A 42 -15.12 1.35 18.83
C THR A 42 -14.42 1.68 20.15
N ILE A 43 -13.22 1.15 20.36
CA ILE A 43 -12.40 1.40 21.57
C ILE A 43 -10.98 1.82 21.15
N PRO A 44 -10.16 2.37 22.09
CA PRO A 44 -8.73 2.56 21.85
C PRO A 44 -8.05 1.20 21.66
N ALA A 45 -7.81 0.82 20.41
CA ALA A 45 -7.24 -0.49 20.05
C ALA A 45 -6.18 -0.35 18.95
N ILE A 46 -5.20 -1.22 19.00
CA ILE A 46 -4.17 -1.40 17.97
C ILE A 46 -3.98 -2.87 17.63
N ILE A 47 -3.62 -3.13 16.38
CA ILE A 47 -3.02 -4.38 15.98
C ILE A 47 -1.50 -4.21 16.11
N GLY A 48 -0.85 -5.09 16.84
CA GLY A 48 0.57 -5.00 17.11
C GLY A 48 1.29 -6.33 16.95
N GLY A 49 2.61 -6.24 16.75
CA GLY A 49 3.49 -7.40 16.77
C GLY A 49 3.84 -7.85 18.19
N ASP A 50 4.65 -8.90 18.31
CA ASP A 50 5.10 -9.47 19.56
C ASP A 50 6.19 -8.56 20.18
N GLU A 51 5.89 -7.93 21.31
CA GLU A 51 6.81 -7.07 22.05
C GLU A 51 8.06 -7.82 22.52
N ASN A 52 7.95 -9.12 22.82
CA ASN A 52 9.08 -9.94 23.28
C ASN A 52 10.07 -10.32 22.17
N ARG A 53 9.67 -10.18 20.91
CA ARG A 53 10.46 -10.58 19.73
C ARG A 53 11.02 -9.39 18.93
N ARG A 54 11.19 -8.22 19.53
CA ARG A 54 11.59 -6.99 18.79
C ARG A 54 10.66 -6.64 17.61
N ALA A 55 9.43 -7.15 17.64
CA ALA A 55 8.39 -6.92 16.63
C ALA A 55 7.22 -6.10 17.20
N GLY A 56 7.39 -5.51 18.37
CA GLY A 56 6.36 -4.75 19.09
C GLY A 56 6.11 -3.38 18.48
N ILE A 57 5.63 -3.33 17.23
CA ILE A 57 5.24 -2.11 16.53
C ILE A 57 3.74 -2.11 16.24
N VAL A 58 3.17 -0.91 16.13
CA VAL A 58 1.77 -0.68 15.74
C VAL A 58 1.62 -0.94 14.24
N LEU A 59 0.84 -1.96 13.86
CA LEU A 59 0.54 -2.30 12.47
C LEU A 59 -0.71 -1.58 11.97
N ALA A 60 -1.75 -1.49 12.82
CA ALA A 60 -2.98 -0.75 12.55
C ALA A 60 -3.55 -0.20 13.86
N LYS A 61 -4.44 0.77 13.77
CA LYS A 61 -5.03 1.45 14.93
C LYS A 61 -6.48 1.86 14.68
N SER A 62 -7.29 1.87 15.74
CA SER A 62 -8.66 2.40 15.68
C SER A 62 -8.65 3.93 15.49
N ASN A 63 -9.76 4.48 14.99
CA ASN A 63 -9.93 5.93 14.89
C ASN A 63 -9.83 6.61 16.27
N ILE A 64 -10.27 5.92 17.33
CA ILE A 64 -10.16 6.41 18.70
C ILE A 64 -8.68 6.43 19.13
N ALA A 65 -7.92 5.36 18.85
CA ALA A 65 -6.48 5.34 19.13
C ALA A 65 -5.71 6.45 18.35
N LYS A 66 -6.16 6.77 17.12
CA LYS A 66 -5.59 7.88 16.33
C LYS A 66 -5.76 9.23 17.04
N GLN A 67 -6.85 9.47 17.78
CA GLN A 67 -7.11 10.72 18.52
C GLN A 67 -6.07 10.94 19.64
N PHE A 68 -5.48 9.87 20.20
CA PHE A 68 -4.37 9.95 21.15
C PHE A 68 -3.00 10.19 20.49
N GLY A 69 -2.97 10.46 19.18
CA GLY A 69 -1.71 10.70 18.45
C GLY A 69 -0.90 9.42 18.19
N ILE A 70 -1.51 8.24 18.30
CA ILE A 70 -0.87 6.97 17.97
C ILE A 70 -0.67 6.88 16.45
N VAL A 71 0.53 6.48 16.00
CA VAL A 71 0.88 6.36 14.59
C VAL A 71 1.30 4.94 14.24
N THR A 72 0.99 4.50 13.02
CA THR A 72 1.46 3.20 12.50
C THR A 72 2.98 3.23 12.35
N GLY A 73 3.63 2.13 12.77
CA GLY A 73 5.09 1.99 12.76
C GLY A 73 5.80 2.45 14.04
N GLU A 74 5.10 3.12 14.98
CA GLU A 74 5.69 3.39 16.29
C GLU A 74 5.69 2.13 17.18
N THR A 75 6.49 2.14 18.24
CA THR A 75 6.51 1.01 19.18
C THR A 75 5.24 0.96 20.03
N ILE A 76 4.82 -0.25 20.42
CA ILE A 76 3.67 -0.43 21.33
C ILE A 76 3.95 0.29 22.67
N TYR A 77 5.20 0.33 23.12
CA TYR A 77 5.61 1.09 24.30
C TYR A 77 5.29 2.60 24.16
N GLN A 78 5.57 3.21 23.00
CA GLN A 78 5.22 4.61 22.74
C GLN A 78 3.70 4.81 22.67
N ALA A 79 2.97 3.86 22.05
CA ALA A 79 1.52 3.89 22.01
C ALA A 79 0.90 3.83 23.42
N ARG A 80 1.42 2.96 24.33
CA ARG A 80 0.98 2.88 25.74
C ARG A 80 1.25 4.16 26.52
N LYS A 81 2.36 4.86 26.24
CA LYS A 81 2.63 6.18 26.86
C LYS A 81 1.60 7.24 26.47
N LYS A 82 1.11 7.21 25.23
CA LYS A 82 0.09 8.14 24.72
C LYS A 82 -1.31 7.76 25.19
N CYS A 83 -1.61 6.47 25.28
CA CYS A 83 -2.88 5.93 25.73
C CYS A 83 -2.65 4.71 26.65
N PRO A 84 -2.59 4.88 28.00
CA PRO A 84 -2.35 3.77 28.93
C PRO A 84 -3.42 2.66 28.86
N SER A 85 -4.63 3.01 28.47
CA SER A 85 -5.76 2.07 28.32
C SER A 85 -5.80 1.35 26.96
N ILE A 86 -4.81 1.57 26.10
CA ILE A 86 -4.80 0.98 24.75
C ILE A 86 -4.86 -0.56 24.82
N LYS A 87 -5.78 -1.14 24.06
CA LYS A 87 -5.85 -2.59 23.88
C LYS A 87 -4.99 -3.01 22.70
N VAL A 88 -4.17 -4.04 22.89
CA VAL A 88 -3.26 -4.57 21.86
C VAL A 88 -3.74 -5.95 21.46
N PHE A 89 -3.95 -6.14 20.17
CA PHE A 89 -4.37 -7.41 19.59
C PHE A 89 -3.28 -7.91 18.62
N PRO A 90 -3.02 -9.22 18.58
CA PRO A 90 -2.03 -9.78 17.66
C PRO A 90 -2.53 -9.74 16.21
N GLY A 91 -1.60 -9.53 15.26
CA GLY A 91 -1.90 -9.62 13.84
C GLY A 91 -2.13 -11.06 13.39
N ASN A 92 -3.16 -11.29 12.56
CA ASN A 92 -3.45 -12.61 11.97
C ASN A 92 -3.48 -12.53 10.44
N TYR A 93 -2.33 -12.73 9.81
CA TYR A 93 -2.19 -12.63 8.35
C TYR A 93 -2.98 -13.69 7.56
N LYS A 94 -3.41 -14.78 8.21
CA LYS A 94 -4.28 -15.76 7.54
C LYS A 94 -5.64 -15.15 7.24
N ILE A 95 -6.29 -14.58 8.26
CA ILE A 95 -7.60 -13.92 8.07
C ILE A 95 -7.50 -12.67 7.18
N TYR A 96 -6.38 -11.94 7.24
CA TYR A 96 -6.20 -10.77 6.37
C TYR A 96 -6.19 -11.16 4.89
N ARG A 97 -5.55 -12.26 4.54
CA ARG A 97 -5.60 -12.82 3.18
C ARG A 97 -6.99 -13.30 2.79
N GLU A 98 -7.74 -13.89 3.74
CA GLU A 98 -9.10 -14.35 3.51
C GLU A 98 -10.03 -13.17 3.17
N TYR A 99 -9.99 -12.08 3.98
CA TYR A 99 -10.80 -10.88 3.71
C TYR A 99 -10.35 -10.15 2.44
N SER A 100 -9.05 -10.04 2.20
CA SER A 100 -8.51 -9.52 0.95
C SER A 100 -9.02 -10.31 -0.27
N ASN A 101 -9.09 -11.64 -0.18
CA ASN A 101 -9.64 -12.48 -1.24
C ASN A 101 -11.17 -12.31 -1.39
N LYS A 102 -11.91 -12.15 -0.30
CA LYS A 102 -13.36 -11.86 -0.36
C LYS A 102 -13.61 -10.54 -1.10
N LEU A 103 -12.85 -9.48 -0.78
CA LEU A 103 -12.92 -8.22 -1.51
C LEU A 103 -12.64 -8.41 -3.00
N TYR A 104 -11.51 -9.04 -3.34
CA TYR A 104 -11.16 -9.29 -4.73
C TYR A 104 -12.24 -10.06 -5.49
N ASN A 105 -12.81 -11.11 -4.89
CA ASN A 105 -13.88 -11.89 -5.50
C ASN A 105 -15.18 -11.08 -5.71
N LEU A 106 -15.48 -10.14 -4.80
CA LEU A 106 -16.60 -9.21 -4.97
C LEU A 106 -16.34 -8.27 -6.17
N LEU A 107 -15.11 -7.77 -6.29
CA LEU A 107 -14.72 -6.84 -7.36
C LEU A 107 -14.73 -7.49 -8.75
N LEU A 108 -14.46 -8.81 -8.85
CA LEU A 108 -14.56 -9.56 -10.09
C LEU A 108 -15.98 -9.56 -10.73
N ASN A 109 -17.03 -9.20 -9.98
CA ASN A 109 -18.36 -9.01 -10.56
C ASN A 109 -18.48 -7.75 -11.43
N TYR A 110 -17.46 -6.87 -11.41
CA TYR A 110 -17.48 -5.57 -12.09
C TYR A 110 -16.51 -5.50 -13.27
N THR A 111 -15.34 -6.11 -13.13
CA THR A 111 -14.31 -6.22 -14.18
C THR A 111 -13.34 -7.33 -13.84
N ASP A 112 -12.67 -7.89 -14.83
CA ASP A 112 -11.52 -8.82 -14.66
C ASP A 112 -10.17 -8.08 -14.71
N GLU A 113 -10.17 -6.82 -15.14
CA GLU A 113 -8.98 -5.96 -15.19
C GLU A 113 -8.69 -5.35 -13.81
N ILE A 114 -8.28 -6.21 -12.84
CA ILE A 114 -8.02 -5.84 -11.44
C ILE A 114 -6.56 -6.06 -11.08
N GLU A 115 -5.87 -4.99 -10.72
CA GLU A 115 -4.54 -5.06 -10.10
C GLU A 115 -4.67 -5.10 -8.58
N ARG A 116 -4.22 -6.20 -7.97
CA ARG A 116 -4.04 -6.28 -6.50
C ARG A 116 -2.76 -5.57 -6.11
N TYR A 117 -2.84 -4.27 -5.86
CA TYR A 117 -1.69 -3.43 -5.57
C TYR A 117 -1.05 -3.76 -4.20
N SER A 118 -1.89 -4.03 -3.21
CA SER A 118 -1.49 -4.53 -1.89
C SER A 118 -2.51 -5.53 -1.34
N ILE A 119 -2.39 -5.90 -0.07
CA ILE A 119 -3.36 -6.79 0.60
C ILE A 119 -4.72 -6.12 0.78
N ASP A 120 -4.77 -4.79 0.81
CA ASP A 120 -5.93 -3.96 1.11
C ASP A 120 -6.27 -2.93 0.03
N GLU A 121 -5.49 -2.91 -1.07
CA GLU A 121 -5.67 -1.95 -2.16
C GLU A 121 -5.77 -2.66 -3.51
N CYS A 122 -6.72 -2.22 -4.32
CA CYS A 122 -6.90 -2.67 -5.70
C CYS A 122 -7.10 -1.50 -6.64
N PHE A 123 -6.51 -1.58 -7.84
CA PHE A 123 -6.91 -0.77 -8.99
C PHE A 123 -7.81 -1.59 -9.91
N LEU A 124 -8.84 -0.95 -10.43
CA LEU A 124 -9.76 -1.52 -11.43
C LEU A 124 -9.71 -0.65 -12.68
N ASP A 125 -9.54 -1.26 -13.84
CA ASP A 125 -9.86 -0.61 -15.09
C ASP A 125 -11.30 -0.93 -15.47
N MET A 126 -12.14 0.09 -15.45
CA MET A 126 -13.57 0.00 -15.72
C MET A 126 -13.92 0.49 -17.11
N THR A 127 -12.93 0.83 -17.95
CA THR A 127 -13.11 1.47 -19.25
C THR A 127 -14.09 0.70 -20.12
N ASN A 128 -13.99 -0.61 -20.17
CA ASN A 128 -14.81 -1.50 -21.00
C ASN A 128 -16.00 -2.14 -20.25
N SER A 129 -16.12 -1.90 -18.92
CA SER A 129 -17.04 -2.65 -18.05
C SER A 129 -18.24 -1.84 -17.56
N LEU A 130 -18.34 -0.54 -17.89
CA LEU A 130 -19.38 0.35 -17.36
C LEU A 130 -20.76 0.13 -17.99
N MET A 131 -20.84 -0.41 -19.21
CA MET A 131 -22.09 -0.53 -19.97
C MET A 131 -22.85 0.81 -20.04
N LYS A 132 -24.03 0.87 -19.39
CA LYS A 132 -24.87 2.07 -19.32
C LYS A 132 -24.71 2.87 -18.02
N SER A 133 -23.85 2.41 -17.09
CA SER A 133 -23.62 3.05 -15.80
C SER A 133 -22.45 4.03 -15.86
N THR A 134 -22.43 4.99 -14.94
CA THR A 134 -21.26 5.86 -14.72
C THR A 134 -20.24 5.18 -13.80
N LEU A 135 -19.01 5.70 -13.77
CA LEU A 135 -17.96 5.21 -12.86
C LEU A 135 -18.36 5.47 -11.40
N GLU A 136 -18.98 6.61 -11.15
CA GLU A 136 -19.48 7.04 -9.83
C GLU A 136 -20.60 6.13 -9.32
N GLU A 137 -21.57 5.77 -10.17
CA GLU A 137 -22.64 4.83 -9.81
C GLU A 137 -22.08 3.47 -9.42
N LYS A 138 -21.09 2.96 -10.16
CA LYS A 138 -20.42 1.70 -9.82
C LYS A 138 -19.61 1.79 -8.54
N ALA A 139 -18.97 2.92 -8.26
CA ALA A 139 -18.27 3.14 -7.00
C ALA A 139 -19.22 3.12 -5.80
N ILE A 140 -20.37 3.76 -5.90
CA ILE A 140 -21.41 3.76 -4.87
C ILE A 140 -21.93 2.34 -4.63
N GLU A 141 -22.21 1.60 -5.69
CA GLU A 141 -22.67 0.21 -5.62
C GLU A 141 -21.62 -0.68 -4.92
N ILE A 142 -20.33 -0.59 -5.34
CA ILE A 142 -19.23 -1.35 -4.73
C ILE A 142 -19.08 -1.01 -3.25
N GLN A 143 -19.04 0.28 -2.90
CA GLN A 143 -18.88 0.72 -1.51
C GLN A 143 -20.00 0.17 -0.62
N LYS A 144 -21.25 0.23 -1.08
CA LYS A 144 -22.42 -0.31 -0.39
C LYS A 144 -22.30 -1.83 -0.21
N ARG A 145 -22.01 -2.58 -1.27
CA ARG A 145 -21.86 -4.04 -1.22
C ARG A 145 -20.72 -4.49 -0.30
N VAL A 146 -19.58 -3.82 -0.35
CA VAL A 146 -18.46 -4.13 0.56
C VAL A 146 -18.90 -3.96 2.01
N ASN A 147 -19.60 -2.90 2.33
CA ASN A 147 -20.08 -2.68 3.70
C ASN A 147 -21.13 -3.73 4.12
N GLU A 148 -22.12 -4.01 3.29
CA GLU A 148 -23.23 -4.92 3.60
C GLU A 148 -22.82 -6.39 3.56
N GLU A 149 -22.03 -6.82 2.56
CA GLU A 149 -21.68 -8.22 2.36
C GLU A 149 -20.40 -8.63 3.12
N LEU A 150 -19.43 -7.70 3.29
CA LEU A 150 -18.14 -8.00 3.89
C LEU A 150 -17.92 -7.36 5.29
N GLY A 151 -18.76 -6.42 5.69
CA GLY A 151 -18.79 -5.82 7.05
C GLY A 151 -17.69 -4.82 7.35
N PHE A 152 -16.98 -4.31 6.32
CA PHE A 152 -15.99 -3.24 6.46
C PHE A 152 -16.20 -2.15 5.42
N THR A 153 -15.48 -1.04 5.57
CA THR A 153 -15.64 0.11 4.69
C THR A 153 -14.42 0.30 3.80
N VAL A 154 -14.61 0.93 2.66
CA VAL A 154 -13.56 1.28 1.70
C VAL A 154 -13.62 2.75 1.31
N ASN A 155 -12.45 3.33 1.03
CA ASN A 155 -12.36 4.56 0.26
C ASN A 155 -12.19 4.23 -1.21
N ILE A 156 -12.81 5.00 -2.08
CA ILE A 156 -12.72 4.83 -3.52
C ILE A 156 -12.29 6.14 -4.17
N GLY A 157 -11.25 6.08 -4.96
CA GLY A 157 -10.80 7.19 -5.80
C GLY A 157 -11.06 6.93 -7.27
N LEU A 158 -11.59 7.91 -7.98
CA LEU A 158 -11.99 7.83 -9.38
C LEU A 158 -11.19 8.81 -10.22
N SER A 159 -10.65 8.35 -11.34
CA SER A 159 -9.95 9.19 -12.30
C SER A 159 -9.76 8.51 -13.66
N ASN A 160 -8.92 9.12 -14.52
CA ASN A 160 -8.53 8.57 -15.81
C ASN A 160 -7.13 7.90 -15.80
N ASN A 161 -6.43 7.89 -14.66
CA ASN A 161 -5.18 7.16 -14.48
C ASN A 161 -5.00 6.68 -13.04
N LYS A 162 -4.05 5.77 -12.82
CA LYS A 162 -3.80 5.13 -11.51
C LYS A 162 -3.34 6.13 -10.45
N LEU A 163 -2.42 7.02 -10.81
CA LEU A 163 -1.90 8.03 -9.89
C LEU A 163 -3.02 8.87 -9.30
N LEU A 164 -3.85 9.45 -10.16
CA LEU A 164 -4.92 10.35 -9.73
C LEU A 164 -6.02 9.60 -8.97
N ALA A 165 -6.37 8.38 -9.40
CA ALA A 165 -7.30 7.54 -8.66
C ALA A 165 -6.78 7.21 -7.26
N LYS A 166 -5.46 6.88 -7.11
CA LYS A 166 -4.84 6.66 -5.81
C LYS A 166 -4.84 7.92 -4.94
N MET A 167 -4.46 9.06 -5.49
CA MET A 167 -4.49 10.34 -4.77
C MET A 167 -5.91 10.69 -4.29
N ALA A 168 -6.93 10.48 -5.13
CA ALA A 168 -8.32 10.73 -4.76
C ALA A 168 -8.77 9.85 -3.58
N SER A 169 -8.40 8.58 -3.53
CA SER A 169 -8.78 7.68 -2.44
C SER A 169 -8.17 8.06 -1.09
N ASP A 170 -7.11 8.87 -1.09
CA ASP A 170 -6.40 9.28 0.12
C ASP A 170 -6.90 10.64 0.70
N PHE A 171 -7.78 11.37 0.02
CA PHE A 171 -8.23 12.70 0.47
C PHE A 171 -8.90 12.64 1.86
N GLU A 172 -10.14 12.31 1.95
CA GLU A 172 -10.85 12.20 3.21
C GLU A 172 -11.24 10.74 3.48
N LYS A 173 -10.92 10.22 4.68
CA LYS A 173 -11.25 8.87 5.14
C LYS A 173 -11.98 8.92 6.48
N PRO A 174 -12.82 7.98 6.84
CA PRO A 174 -13.16 6.72 6.11
C PRO A 174 -14.43 6.81 5.26
N ASN A 175 -14.62 5.77 4.44
CA ASN A 175 -15.87 5.45 3.74
C ASN A 175 -16.34 6.57 2.79
N LYS A 176 -15.41 7.09 1.99
CA LYS A 176 -15.65 8.17 1.03
C LYS A 176 -15.36 7.74 -0.39
N ILE A 177 -16.02 8.41 -1.33
CA ILE A 177 -15.75 8.34 -2.77
C ILE A 177 -15.30 9.73 -3.21
N HIS A 178 -14.17 9.81 -3.88
CA HIS A 178 -13.61 11.07 -4.36
C HIS A 178 -13.21 10.95 -5.84
N THR A 179 -13.31 12.05 -6.54
CA THR A 179 -12.78 12.22 -7.89
C THR A 179 -11.53 13.09 -7.89
N LEU A 180 -10.62 12.79 -8.80
CA LEU A 180 -9.49 13.67 -9.13
C LEU A 180 -9.20 13.56 -10.62
N TYR A 181 -10.02 14.18 -11.44
CA TYR A 181 -9.79 14.27 -12.88
C TYR A 181 -8.77 15.37 -13.21
N PRO A 182 -8.16 15.37 -14.41
CA PRO A 182 -7.13 16.36 -14.78
C PRO A 182 -7.54 17.82 -14.54
N LYS A 183 -8.80 18.17 -14.76
CA LYS A 183 -9.36 19.51 -14.52
C LYS A 183 -9.43 19.90 -13.03
N GLU A 184 -9.35 18.92 -12.12
CA GLU A 184 -9.48 19.12 -10.67
C GLU A 184 -8.12 19.18 -9.95
N ILE A 185 -7.01 18.89 -10.66
CA ILE A 185 -5.67 18.80 -10.09
C ILE A 185 -5.27 20.10 -9.37
N GLN A 186 -5.51 21.24 -9.99
CA GLN A 186 -5.09 22.54 -9.44
C GLN A 186 -5.84 22.87 -8.15
N ASP A 187 -7.11 22.53 -8.06
CA ASP A 187 -7.96 22.85 -6.93
C ASP A 187 -7.84 21.84 -5.78
N LYS A 188 -7.73 20.53 -6.11
CA LYS A 188 -7.78 19.46 -5.12
C LYS A 188 -6.40 18.92 -4.72
N MET A 189 -5.46 18.82 -5.67
CA MET A 189 -4.17 18.16 -5.42
C MET A 189 -3.02 19.15 -5.17
N TRP A 190 -2.93 20.25 -5.93
CA TRP A 190 -1.84 21.20 -5.79
C TRP A 190 -1.73 21.89 -4.43
N PRO A 191 -2.83 22.19 -3.68
CA PRO A 191 -2.73 22.77 -2.35
C PRO A 191 -2.15 21.82 -1.28
N LEU A 192 -2.12 20.53 -1.54
CA LEU A 192 -1.64 19.54 -0.57
C LEU A 192 -0.13 19.69 -0.31
N PRO A 193 0.33 19.37 0.92
CA PRO A 193 1.75 19.27 1.22
C PRO A 193 2.46 18.34 0.23
N VAL A 194 3.66 18.70 -0.21
CA VAL A 194 4.40 17.92 -1.22
C VAL A 194 4.67 16.48 -0.78
N GLY A 195 4.77 16.23 0.52
CA GLY A 195 4.97 14.89 1.08
C GLY A 195 3.76 13.96 0.95
N GLU A 196 2.60 14.47 0.57
CA GLU A 196 1.39 13.67 0.33
C GLU A 196 1.31 13.15 -1.12
N LEU A 197 2.20 13.62 -2.00
CA LEU A 197 2.25 13.09 -3.36
C LEU A 197 2.62 11.60 -3.34
N PHE A 198 1.82 10.79 -3.99
CA PHE A 198 2.05 9.34 -4.13
C PHE A 198 3.49 9.05 -4.62
N MET A 199 4.13 8.03 -4.03
CA MET A 199 5.52 7.62 -4.29
C MET A 199 6.60 8.60 -3.83
N LEU A 200 6.25 9.70 -3.15
CA LEU A 200 7.23 10.65 -2.62
C LEU A 200 7.65 10.23 -1.20
N GLY A 201 8.82 9.63 -1.08
CA GLY A 201 9.32 9.11 0.19
C GLY A 201 9.79 10.19 1.17
N ARG A 202 9.74 9.90 2.47
CA ARG A 202 10.12 10.79 3.58
C ARG A 202 11.51 11.41 3.44
N LYS A 203 12.47 10.72 2.78
CA LYS A 203 13.83 11.23 2.57
C LYS A 203 13.92 12.32 1.49
N SER A 204 12.94 12.41 0.60
CA SER A 204 12.89 13.42 -0.46
C SER A 204 12.27 14.73 0.01
N VAL A 205 11.31 14.70 0.93
CA VAL A 205 10.58 15.88 1.42
C VAL A 205 11.51 16.99 1.98
N PRO A 206 12.47 16.72 2.88
CA PRO A 206 13.38 17.76 3.37
C PRO A 206 14.23 18.39 2.26
N LYS A 207 14.61 17.60 1.25
CA LYS A 207 15.39 18.11 0.11
C LYS A 207 14.57 19.04 -0.77
N LEU A 208 13.27 18.74 -0.95
CA LEU A 208 12.33 19.62 -1.67
C LEU A 208 12.07 20.89 -0.89
N TYR A 209 11.91 20.83 0.44
CA TYR A 209 11.78 22.03 1.29
C TYR A 209 12.98 22.97 1.18
N ASN A 210 14.21 22.43 1.08
CA ASN A 210 15.42 23.21 0.84
C ASN A 210 15.46 23.86 -0.55
N MET A 211 14.61 23.41 -1.48
CA MET A 211 14.38 24.01 -2.79
C MET A 211 13.14 24.93 -2.81
N HIS A 212 12.59 25.26 -1.63
CA HIS A 212 11.37 26.06 -1.46
C HIS A 212 10.10 25.42 -2.04
N ILE A 213 10.11 24.12 -2.29
CA ILE A 213 8.97 23.34 -2.79
C ILE A 213 8.24 22.74 -1.58
N LYS A 214 7.09 23.32 -1.21
CA LYS A 214 6.31 22.92 -0.02
C LYS A 214 5.03 22.18 -0.37
N THR A 215 4.42 22.53 -1.49
CA THR A 215 3.17 21.97 -1.98
C THR A 215 3.38 21.15 -3.24
N ILE A 216 2.40 20.32 -3.59
CA ILE A 216 2.40 19.60 -4.88
C ILE A 216 2.37 20.61 -6.04
N GLY A 217 1.66 21.73 -5.88
CA GLY A 217 1.62 22.81 -6.88
C GLY A 217 2.98 23.49 -7.08
N ASP A 218 3.77 23.67 -6.01
CA ASP A 218 5.14 24.17 -6.15
C ASP A 218 6.01 23.21 -6.96
N LEU A 219 5.87 21.90 -6.69
CA LEU A 219 6.58 20.86 -7.41
C LEU A 219 6.18 20.80 -8.89
N ALA A 220 4.89 20.93 -9.19
CA ALA A 220 4.37 20.95 -10.55
C ALA A 220 4.91 22.10 -11.39
N LYS A 221 5.18 23.25 -10.75
CA LYS A 221 5.71 24.47 -11.38
C LYS A 221 7.24 24.55 -11.34
N ALA A 222 7.90 23.64 -10.64
CA ALA A 222 9.36 23.66 -10.49
C ALA A 222 10.10 23.36 -11.80
N ASN A 223 11.34 23.82 -11.90
CA ASN A 223 12.18 23.55 -13.06
C ASN A 223 12.58 22.05 -13.07
N ILE A 224 12.15 21.35 -14.12
CA ILE A 224 12.40 19.91 -14.29
C ILE A 224 13.90 19.57 -14.34
N ASN A 225 14.75 20.47 -14.88
CA ASN A 225 16.18 20.23 -14.96
C ASN A 225 16.82 20.29 -13.56
N GLU A 226 16.41 21.22 -12.71
CA GLU A 226 16.87 21.31 -11.31
C GLU A 226 16.46 20.06 -10.52
N LEU A 227 15.21 19.61 -10.68
CA LEU A 227 14.72 18.38 -10.06
C LEU A 227 15.50 17.16 -10.55
N THR A 228 15.76 17.07 -11.85
CA THR A 228 16.51 15.95 -12.45
C THR A 228 17.97 15.95 -11.98
N ASN A 229 18.61 17.12 -11.90
CA ASN A 229 19.97 17.24 -11.37
C ASN A 229 20.06 16.81 -9.90
N LYS A 230 19.03 17.11 -9.08
CA LYS A 230 19.02 16.78 -7.65
C LYS A 230 18.61 15.35 -7.34
N PHE A 231 17.66 14.78 -8.08
CA PHE A 231 17.02 13.51 -7.78
C PHE A 231 17.15 12.47 -8.90
N GLY A 232 17.86 12.79 -9.99
CA GLY A 232 17.99 11.90 -11.17
C GLY A 232 16.63 11.66 -11.85
N LYS A 233 16.45 10.45 -12.36
CA LYS A 233 15.18 10.03 -13.01
C LYS A 233 13.95 10.19 -12.10
N HIS A 234 14.15 10.08 -10.79
CA HIS A 234 13.07 10.27 -9.81
C HIS A 234 12.57 11.70 -9.78
N GLY A 235 13.45 12.70 -10.01
CA GLY A 235 13.05 14.12 -10.10
C GLY A 235 12.08 14.38 -11.23
N LYS A 236 12.34 13.82 -12.41
CA LYS A 236 11.42 13.89 -13.55
C LYS A 236 10.07 13.24 -13.21
N LYS A 237 10.10 12.03 -12.61
CA LYS A 237 8.88 11.30 -12.24
C LYS A 237 8.03 12.05 -11.20
N MET A 238 8.66 12.68 -10.20
CA MET A 238 7.95 13.52 -9.22
C MET A 238 7.25 14.72 -9.89
N TRP A 239 7.93 15.36 -10.85
CA TRP A 239 7.34 16.45 -11.61
C TRP A 239 6.16 16.01 -12.47
N GLU A 240 6.30 14.88 -13.18
CA GLU A 240 5.21 14.27 -13.96
C GLU A 240 4.00 13.98 -13.05
N TYR A 241 4.22 13.38 -11.90
CA TYR A 241 3.18 13.04 -10.95
C TYR A 241 2.49 14.28 -10.35
N ALA A 242 3.25 15.34 -10.04
CA ALA A 242 2.68 16.61 -9.58
C ALA A 242 1.79 17.28 -10.63
N ASN A 243 2.02 16.98 -11.90
CA ASN A 243 1.18 17.41 -13.03
C ASN A 243 0.10 16.39 -13.43
N GLY A 244 -0.08 15.32 -12.66
CA GLY A 244 -1.09 14.29 -12.91
C GLY A 244 -0.78 13.36 -14.08
N ILE A 245 0.47 13.34 -14.54
CA ILE A 245 0.90 12.54 -15.71
C ILE A 245 1.31 11.13 -15.22
N ASP A 246 0.52 10.12 -15.59
CA ASP A 246 0.82 8.71 -15.34
C ASP A 246 0.19 7.85 -16.45
N GLU A 247 1.06 7.16 -17.17
CA GLU A 247 0.68 6.28 -18.29
C GLU A 247 0.66 4.80 -17.89
N SER A 248 0.87 4.49 -16.59
CA SER A 248 0.90 3.11 -16.13
C SER A 248 -0.46 2.43 -16.31
N GLU A 249 -0.42 1.19 -16.77
CA GLU A 249 -1.60 0.36 -16.95
C GLU A 249 -1.98 -0.35 -15.65
N VAL A 250 -3.24 -0.78 -15.55
CA VAL A 250 -3.70 -1.70 -14.51
C VAL A 250 -3.17 -3.09 -14.84
N ILE A 251 -2.30 -3.63 -13.96
CA ILE A 251 -1.64 -4.92 -14.16
C ILE A 251 -2.50 -6.03 -13.57
N TYR A 252 -3.32 -6.69 -14.36
CA TYR A 252 -4.17 -7.80 -13.93
C TYR A 252 -3.58 -9.18 -14.25
N ASN A 253 -2.58 -9.26 -15.11
CA ASN A 253 -1.86 -10.49 -15.45
C ASN A 253 -0.42 -10.41 -14.96
N TYR A 254 -0.18 -10.96 -13.77
CA TYR A 254 1.16 -11.02 -13.20
C TYR A 254 1.91 -12.23 -13.77
N GLY A 255 3.04 -11.96 -14.41
CA GLY A 255 4.01 -13.00 -14.72
C GLY A 255 4.58 -13.67 -13.45
N PRO A 256 5.44 -14.67 -13.59
CA PRO A 256 6.08 -15.31 -12.45
C PRO A 256 6.88 -14.29 -11.61
N PRO A 257 7.01 -14.50 -10.29
CA PRO A 257 7.77 -13.60 -9.43
C PRO A 257 9.23 -13.52 -9.89
N LYS A 258 9.79 -12.32 -10.01
CA LYS A 258 11.19 -12.09 -10.41
C LYS A 258 12.20 -12.56 -9.35
N SER A 259 11.80 -12.60 -8.09
CA SER A 259 12.62 -13.05 -6.96
C SER A 259 11.75 -13.60 -5.84
N ILE A 260 12.29 -14.53 -5.06
CA ILE A 260 11.68 -15.06 -3.84
C ILE A 260 12.69 -14.86 -2.71
N GLY A 261 12.28 -14.15 -1.66
CA GLY A 261 13.11 -13.88 -0.50
C GLY A 261 12.39 -14.17 0.81
N ASN A 262 13.17 -14.40 1.86
CA ASN A 262 12.70 -14.49 3.24
C ASN A 262 13.66 -13.77 4.16
N SER A 263 13.18 -13.19 5.25
CA SER A 263 14.00 -12.53 6.26
C SER A 263 13.36 -12.65 7.63
N THR A 264 14.16 -12.56 8.67
CA THR A 264 13.69 -12.52 10.05
C THR A 264 14.49 -11.51 10.88
N THR A 265 13.83 -10.86 11.83
CA THR A 265 14.50 -10.08 12.87
C THR A 265 14.69 -10.99 14.10
N LEU A 266 15.92 -11.12 14.54
CA LEU A 266 16.25 -11.99 15.66
C LEU A 266 15.80 -11.36 16.99
N ALA A 267 15.30 -12.18 17.91
CA ALA A 267 14.88 -11.74 19.25
C ALA A 267 16.04 -11.15 20.06
N LYS A 268 17.26 -11.64 19.83
CA LYS A 268 18.51 -11.18 20.45
C LYS A 268 19.59 -11.02 19.37
N ASP A 269 20.60 -10.18 19.67
CA ASP A 269 21.78 -10.08 18.83
C ASP A 269 22.56 -11.41 18.87
N VAL A 270 23.05 -11.84 17.72
CA VAL A 270 23.80 -13.08 17.55
C VAL A 270 25.14 -12.76 16.92
N SER A 271 26.22 -13.27 17.53
CA SER A 271 27.59 -13.17 17.02
C SER A 271 28.22 -14.54 16.69
N ASN A 272 27.54 -15.63 17.09
CA ASN A 272 27.98 -17.00 16.81
C ASN A 272 27.65 -17.37 15.37
N VAL A 273 28.65 -17.81 14.61
CA VAL A 273 28.53 -18.21 13.21
C VAL A 273 27.64 -19.46 13.04
N GLU A 274 27.72 -20.41 13.98
CA GLU A 274 26.93 -21.63 13.94
C GLU A 274 25.44 -21.33 14.03
N THR A 275 25.05 -20.51 15.02
CA THR A 275 23.65 -20.06 15.16
C THR A 275 23.18 -19.26 13.93
N LEU A 276 24.02 -18.39 13.35
CA LEU A 276 23.67 -17.67 12.13
C LEU A 276 23.44 -18.63 10.94
N ASN A 277 24.28 -19.66 10.83
CA ASN A 277 24.12 -20.68 9.76
C ASN A 277 22.81 -21.46 9.91
N GLU A 278 22.40 -21.86 11.13
CA GLU A 278 21.12 -22.53 11.40
C GLU A 278 19.93 -21.64 10.97
N ILE A 279 19.99 -20.35 11.30
CA ILE A 279 18.96 -19.38 10.91
C ILE A 279 18.91 -19.23 9.37
N LEU A 280 20.08 -19.08 8.74
CA LEU A 280 20.17 -18.97 7.28
C LEU A 280 19.67 -20.24 6.59
N LEU A 281 19.96 -21.42 7.12
CA LEU A 281 19.45 -22.69 6.61
C LEU A 281 17.91 -22.72 6.64
N THR A 282 17.31 -22.34 7.78
CA THR A 282 15.85 -22.25 7.91
C THR A 282 15.23 -21.29 6.90
N LEU A 283 15.85 -20.11 6.70
CA LEU A 283 15.38 -19.16 5.71
C LEU A 283 15.53 -19.69 4.27
N ALA A 284 16.63 -20.39 3.99
CA ALA A 284 16.88 -21.01 2.68
C ALA A 284 15.89 -22.11 2.37
N GLU A 285 15.54 -22.97 3.34
CA GLU A 285 14.51 -24.01 3.21
C GLU A 285 13.15 -23.41 2.84
N HIS A 286 12.74 -22.32 3.51
CA HIS A 286 11.51 -21.59 3.20
C HIS A 286 11.52 -21.00 1.78
N VAL A 287 12.64 -20.42 1.35
CA VAL A 287 12.79 -19.91 -0.02
C VAL A 287 12.73 -21.05 -1.04
N ALA A 288 13.45 -22.15 -0.79
CA ALA A 288 13.46 -23.32 -1.66
C ALA A 288 12.09 -23.99 -1.76
N TYR A 289 11.35 -24.09 -0.65
CA TYR A 289 9.96 -24.56 -0.66
C TYR A 289 9.07 -23.68 -1.56
N ARG A 290 9.18 -22.35 -1.46
CA ARG A 290 8.39 -21.43 -2.28
C ARG A 290 8.78 -21.48 -3.75
N LEU A 291 10.06 -21.62 -4.08
CA LEU A 291 10.54 -21.83 -5.46
C LEU A 291 9.89 -23.10 -6.05
N ARG A 292 9.96 -24.23 -5.35
CA ARG A 292 9.33 -25.50 -5.78
C ARG A 292 7.82 -25.35 -5.97
N LYS A 293 7.14 -24.65 -5.06
CA LYS A 293 5.69 -24.39 -5.16
C LYS A 293 5.34 -23.61 -6.43
N HIS A 294 6.20 -22.67 -6.84
CA HIS A 294 6.04 -21.91 -8.07
C HIS A 294 6.64 -22.59 -9.31
N LYS A 295 7.17 -23.83 -9.17
CA LYS A 295 7.87 -24.56 -10.25
C LYS A 295 9.02 -23.74 -10.85
N MET A 296 9.77 -23.04 -10.01
CA MET A 296 10.88 -22.15 -10.37
C MET A 296 12.21 -22.65 -9.82
N VAL A 297 13.27 -22.26 -10.49
CA VAL A 297 14.66 -22.36 -10.04
C VAL A 297 15.26 -20.97 -9.93
N ALA A 298 16.33 -20.82 -9.14
CA ALA A 298 17.07 -19.58 -9.00
C ALA A 298 18.51 -19.81 -9.49
N ASN A 299 19.04 -18.84 -10.25
CA ASN A 299 20.42 -18.83 -10.69
C ASN A 299 21.30 -17.81 -9.95
N VAL A 300 20.69 -17.01 -9.05
CA VAL A 300 21.41 -16.07 -8.18
C VAL A 300 20.88 -16.22 -6.77
N VAL A 301 21.79 -16.35 -5.81
CA VAL A 301 21.48 -16.33 -4.38
C VAL A 301 22.05 -15.05 -3.78
N ASN A 302 21.23 -14.36 -2.98
CA ASN A 302 21.66 -13.18 -2.21
C ASN A 302 21.45 -13.45 -0.72
N VAL A 303 22.44 -13.17 0.11
CA VAL A 303 22.37 -13.19 1.56
C VAL A 303 22.60 -11.78 2.07
N GLY A 304 21.74 -11.33 2.97
CA GLY A 304 21.82 -10.02 3.61
C GLY A 304 21.82 -10.16 5.13
N LEU A 305 22.66 -9.37 5.79
CA LEU A 305 22.73 -9.25 7.25
C LEU A 305 22.60 -7.78 7.65
N ARG A 306 21.83 -7.53 8.70
CA ARG A 306 21.73 -6.20 9.33
C ARG A 306 22.23 -6.27 10.75
N THR A 307 23.21 -5.42 11.09
CA THR A 307 23.74 -5.32 12.46
C THR A 307 22.78 -4.57 13.39
N LYS A 308 23.03 -4.64 14.70
CA LYS A 308 22.32 -3.86 15.74
C LYS A 308 22.35 -2.35 15.50
N ASP A 309 23.40 -1.85 14.84
CA ASP A 309 23.58 -0.45 14.49
C ASP A 309 22.94 -0.08 13.13
N PHE A 310 22.06 -0.94 12.61
CA PHE A 310 21.35 -0.79 11.35
C PHE A 310 22.25 -0.65 10.10
N LYS A 311 23.47 -1.22 10.16
CA LYS A 311 24.35 -1.34 8.98
C LYS A 311 23.99 -2.60 8.21
N ASP A 312 23.78 -2.45 6.90
CA ASP A 312 23.46 -3.55 5.99
C ASP A 312 24.72 -4.07 5.31
N PHE A 313 24.85 -5.37 5.27
CA PHE A 313 25.84 -6.12 4.49
C PHE A 313 25.10 -7.11 3.60
N SER A 314 25.52 -7.22 2.37
CA SER A 314 24.93 -8.21 1.46
C SER A 314 25.99 -8.77 0.54
N HIS A 315 25.82 -10.04 0.18
CA HIS A 315 26.63 -10.72 -0.79
C HIS A 315 25.71 -11.54 -1.70
N GLN A 316 26.00 -11.49 -3.01
CA GLN A 316 25.29 -12.34 -3.97
C GLN A 316 26.26 -13.17 -4.78
N LYS A 317 25.82 -14.37 -5.15
CA LYS A 317 26.56 -15.30 -5.99
C LYS A 317 25.65 -15.85 -7.08
N LYS A 318 26.13 -15.85 -8.32
CA LYS A 318 25.51 -16.60 -9.40
C LYS A 318 25.86 -18.09 -9.19
N LEU A 319 24.88 -18.94 -9.34
CA LEU A 319 25.03 -20.40 -9.32
C LEU A 319 25.32 -20.88 -10.76
N ASP A 320 26.15 -21.90 -10.86
CA ASP A 320 26.51 -22.54 -12.14
C ASP A 320 25.35 -23.44 -12.63
#